data_eaf75e019a53a4e2216fc0969498019b
#
_entry.id   eaf75e019a53a4e2216fc0969498019b
#
_cell.length_a   1.000
_cell.length_b   1.000
_cell.length_c   1.000
_cell.angle_alpha   90.00
_cell.angle_beta   90.00
_cell.angle_gamma   90.00
#
_symmetry.space_group_name_H-M   'P 1'
#
loop_
_entity.id
_entity.type
_entity.pdbx_description
1 polymer ?
#
loop_
_entity_poly.entity_id
_entity_poly.type
_entity_poly.pdbx_seq_one_letter_code
_entity_poly.pdbx_strand_id
1 'polypeptide(L)'
;MTALEALERLQRQLGYRFRDPSLLTQALTHRSATAHHNERLEFLGDGLINFVVAEVLYRARPQAEEGDLSRLRASLVCEESLARLATDLQLGDALTLGGGALRSGGFRRAPILADALEAVLGAVYLDGGFEAGREACARLLAQPLAHLPDPATLKDAKTRLQEYLQGAGRPLPLYELLSSEGPEHQPSFRVSCRLADGREQTEAQAASRRAAEQLAAQQMLERLGHAGA
;
A
#
# COMPACT_ATOMS: atom_id res chain seq x y z
N MET A 1 13.70 -18.64 20.04
CA MET A 1 14.11 -18.83 18.63
C MET A 1 15.41 -18.09 18.42
N THR A 2 16.41 -18.72 17.85
CA THR A 2 17.70 -18.10 17.52
C THR A 2 17.58 -17.27 16.24
N ALA A 3 18.50 -16.32 16.02
CA ALA A 3 18.55 -15.55 14.79
C ALA A 3 18.73 -16.46 13.56
N LEU A 4 19.50 -17.53 13.66
CA LEU A 4 19.71 -18.49 12.58
C LEU A 4 18.41 -19.22 12.22
N GLU A 5 17.64 -19.68 13.19
CA GLU A 5 16.34 -20.33 12.97
C GLU A 5 15.34 -19.38 12.28
N ALA A 6 15.34 -18.09 12.63
CA ALA A 6 14.50 -17.07 11.99
C ALA A 6 14.87 -16.89 10.51
N LEU A 7 16.15 -16.79 10.18
CA LEU A 7 16.65 -16.68 8.81
C LEU A 7 16.34 -17.91 7.95
N GLU A 8 16.51 -19.11 8.51
CA GLU A 8 16.18 -20.35 7.81
C GLU A 8 14.68 -20.49 7.55
N ARG A 9 13.84 -20.10 8.53
CA ARG A 9 12.38 -20.06 8.36
C ARG A 9 11.99 -19.11 7.24
N LEU A 10 12.50 -17.88 7.25
CA LEU A 10 12.22 -16.87 6.24
C LEU A 10 12.56 -17.38 4.83
N GLN A 11 13.75 -17.94 4.63
CA GLN A 11 14.16 -18.51 3.34
C GLN A 11 13.24 -19.65 2.87
N ARG A 12 12.81 -20.53 3.78
CA ARG A 12 11.83 -21.59 3.42
C ARG A 12 10.48 -21.01 3.01
N GLN A 13 9.97 -19.98 3.70
CA GLN A 13 8.70 -19.35 3.37
C GLN A 13 8.76 -18.58 2.05
N LEU A 14 9.88 -17.92 1.76
CA LEU A 14 10.14 -17.27 0.47
C LEU A 14 10.29 -18.28 -0.68
N GLY A 15 10.65 -19.54 -0.36
CA GLY A 15 11.02 -20.55 -1.36
C GLY A 15 12.35 -20.26 -2.03
N TYR A 16 13.22 -19.45 -1.39
CA TYR A 16 14.51 -19.06 -1.94
C TYR A 16 15.62 -19.20 -0.88
N ARG A 17 16.73 -19.80 -1.27
CA ARG A 17 17.93 -19.90 -0.43
C ARG A 17 19.04 -19.02 -1.02
N PHE A 18 19.50 -18.07 -0.24
CA PHE A 18 20.54 -17.14 -0.65
C PHE A 18 21.88 -17.85 -0.89
N ARG A 19 22.52 -17.52 -2.01
CA ARG A 19 23.89 -17.90 -2.36
C ARG A 19 24.89 -17.01 -1.63
N ASP A 20 24.58 -15.71 -1.54
CA ASP A 20 25.27 -14.73 -0.72
C ASP A 20 24.42 -14.33 0.49
N PRO A 21 24.69 -14.91 1.69
CA PRO A 21 23.96 -14.58 2.91
C PRO A 21 24.10 -13.11 3.35
N SER A 22 25.13 -12.39 2.85
CA SER A 22 25.31 -10.99 3.20
C SER A 22 24.20 -10.09 2.66
N LEU A 23 23.64 -10.42 1.50
CA LEU A 23 22.49 -9.72 0.91
C LEU A 23 21.24 -9.83 1.79
N LEU A 24 20.94 -11.02 2.32
CA LEU A 24 19.83 -11.20 3.25
C LEU A 24 20.08 -10.45 4.57
N THR A 25 21.30 -10.49 5.10
CA THR A 25 21.68 -9.73 6.30
C THR A 25 21.48 -8.23 6.08
N GLN A 26 21.92 -7.68 4.94
CA GLN A 26 21.71 -6.29 4.59
C GLN A 26 20.23 -5.94 4.46
N ALA A 27 19.42 -6.76 3.78
CA ALA A 27 17.99 -6.55 3.60
C ALA A 27 17.24 -6.47 4.94
N LEU A 28 17.68 -7.24 5.95
CA LEU A 28 17.11 -7.27 7.30
C LEU A 28 17.71 -6.22 8.24
N THR A 29 18.64 -5.39 7.79
CA THR A 29 19.29 -4.36 8.60
C THR A 29 18.68 -3.00 8.37
N HIS A 30 17.95 -2.47 9.36
CA HIS A 30 17.35 -1.14 9.31
C HIS A 30 18.40 -0.04 9.49
N ARG A 31 18.19 1.12 8.89
CA ARG A 31 19.10 2.30 8.96
C ARG A 31 19.46 2.75 10.38
N SER A 32 18.64 2.43 11.38
CA SER A 32 18.98 2.75 12.79
C SER A 32 20.10 1.90 13.37
N ALA A 33 20.43 0.77 12.75
CA ALA A 33 21.45 -0.17 13.28
C ALA A 33 22.85 0.16 12.77
N THR A 34 23.02 0.35 11.46
CA THR A 34 24.34 0.58 10.84
C THR A 34 24.20 1.44 9.57
N ALA A 35 25.33 1.93 9.04
CA ALA A 35 25.39 2.65 7.79
C ALA A 35 25.19 1.73 6.55
N HIS A 36 25.42 0.42 6.68
CA HIS A 36 25.16 -0.57 5.64
C HIS A 36 23.79 -1.21 5.93
N HIS A 37 22.75 -0.61 5.38
CA HIS A 37 21.35 -0.90 5.67
C HIS A 37 20.53 -1.19 4.41
N ASN A 38 19.23 -1.38 4.57
CA ASN A 38 18.33 -1.93 3.56
C ASN A 38 17.74 -0.93 2.55
N GLU A 39 17.80 0.39 2.75
CA GLU A 39 17.05 1.38 1.92
C GLU A 39 17.29 1.24 0.41
N ARG A 40 18.49 0.88 -0.03
CA ARG A 40 18.75 0.68 -1.46
C ARG A 40 18.16 -0.62 -2.01
N LEU A 41 18.10 -1.65 -1.18
CA LEU A 41 17.44 -2.91 -1.53
C LEU A 41 15.93 -2.78 -1.53
N GLU A 42 15.36 -2.02 -0.60
CA GLU A 42 13.97 -1.60 -0.53
C GLU A 42 13.54 -0.91 -1.84
N PHE A 43 14.27 0.15 -2.26
CA PHE A 43 14.01 0.83 -3.53
C PHE A 43 13.95 -0.14 -4.73
N LEU A 44 14.87 -1.11 -4.77
CA LEU A 44 14.90 -2.10 -5.86
C LEU A 44 13.74 -3.09 -5.77
N GLY A 45 13.42 -3.52 -4.55
CA GLY A 45 12.33 -4.47 -4.29
C GLY A 45 10.95 -3.87 -4.54
N ASP A 46 10.74 -2.59 -4.20
CA ASP A 46 9.52 -1.85 -4.55
C ASP A 46 9.29 -1.88 -6.07
N GLY A 47 10.31 -1.55 -6.87
CA GLY A 47 10.23 -1.64 -8.33
C GLY A 47 9.89 -3.04 -8.83
N LEU A 48 10.50 -4.07 -8.24
CA LEU A 48 10.25 -5.47 -8.60
C LEU A 48 8.82 -5.91 -8.29
N ILE A 49 8.34 -5.71 -7.05
CA ILE A 49 7.01 -6.18 -6.64
C ILE A 49 5.91 -5.44 -7.41
N ASN A 50 6.07 -4.14 -7.65
CA ASN A 50 5.14 -3.36 -8.46
C ASN A 50 5.02 -3.90 -9.89
N PHE A 51 6.15 -4.26 -10.52
CA PHE A 51 6.16 -4.84 -11.85
C PHE A 51 5.50 -6.22 -11.87
N VAL A 52 5.87 -7.11 -10.94
CA VAL A 52 5.32 -8.48 -10.89
C VAL A 52 3.82 -8.47 -10.64
N VAL A 53 3.34 -7.62 -9.71
CA VAL A 53 1.90 -7.47 -9.46
C VAL A 53 1.19 -6.95 -10.71
N ALA A 54 1.75 -5.95 -11.40
CA ALA A 54 1.17 -5.44 -12.64
C ALA A 54 1.06 -6.53 -13.72
N GLU A 55 2.11 -7.35 -13.90
CA GLU A 55 2.10 -8.48 -14.85
C GLU A 55 1.02 -9.50 -14.51
N VAL A 56 0.91 -9.89 -13.23
CA VAL A 56 -0.08 -10.87 -12.78
C VAL A 56 -1.50 -10.35 -12.98
N LEU A 57 -1.77 -9.11 -12.58
CA LEU A 57 -3.09 -8.49 -12.74
C LEU A 57 -3.47 -8.34 -14.22
N TYR A 58 -2.55 -7.91 -15.07
CA TYR A 58 -2.77 -7.79 -16.52
C TYR A 58 -3.21 -9.10 -17.14
N ARG A 59 -2.58 -10.21 -16.74
CA ARG A 59 -2.92 -11.56 -17.23
C ARG A 59 -4.23 -12.10 -16.62
N ALA A 60 -4.46 -11.84 -15.33
CA ALA A 60 -5.62 -12.35 -14.60
C ALA A 60 -6.92 -11.58 -14.93
N ARG A 61 -6.83 -10.36 -15.41
CA ARG A 61 -7.97 -9.44 -15.66
C ARG A 61 -7.91 -8.82 -17.07
N PRO A 62 -8.00 -9.64 -18.15
CA PRO A 62 -7.77 -9.17 -19.51
C PRO A 62 -8.79 -8.15 -20.02
N GLN A 63 -9.94 -8.00 -19.34
CA GLN A 63 -10.99 -7.04 -19.68
C GLN A 63 -11.02 -5.82 -18.75
N ALA A 64 -10.14 -5.76 -17.72
CA ALA A 64 -10.10 -4.65 -16.80
C ALA A 64 -9.44 -3.42 -17.45
N GLU A 65 -9.98 -2.24 -17.16
CA GLU A 65 -9.39 -0.98 -17.56
C GLU A 65 -8.11 -0.68 -16.76
N GLU A 66 -7.24 0.17 -17.30
CA GLU A 66 -5.98 0.58 -16.65
C GLU A 66 -6.21 1.10 -15.23
N GLY A 67 -7.24 1.93 -15.03
CA GLY A 67 -7.56 2.49 -13.71
C GLY A 67 -7.90 1.41 -12.67
N ASP A 68 -8.58 0.33 -13.07
CA ASP A 68 -8.90 -0.81 -12.20
C ASP A 68 -7.64 -1.61 -11.85
N LEU A 69 -6.80 -1.88 -12.85
CA LEU A 69 -5.52 -2.57 -12.64
C LEU A 69 -4.61 -1.77 -11.69
N SER A 70 -4.54 -0.45 -11.86
CA SER A 70 -3.75 0.45 -11.00
C SER A 70 -4.27 0.46 -9.56
N ARG A 71 -5.58 0.48 -9.34
CA ARG A 71 -6.19 0.41 -8.00
C ARG A 71 -5.93 -0.93 -7.32
N LEU A 72 -6.11 -2.04 -8.04
CA LEU A 72 -5.80 -3.37 -7.52
C LEU A 72 -4.33 -3.50 -7.15
N ARG A 73 -3.42 -3.04 -8.02
CA ARG A 73 -1.99 -3.03 -7.72
C ARG A 73 -1.72 -2.24 -6.44
N ALA A 74 -2.19 -1.00 -6.36
CA ALA A 74 -1.98 -0.16 -5.18
C ALA A 74 -2.51 -0.80 -3.88
N SER A 75 -3.64 -1.52 -3.94
CA SER A 75 -4.17 -2.23 -2.76
C SER A 75 -3.32 -3.41 -2.31
N LEU A 76 -2.60 -4.05 -3.24
CA LEU A 76 -1.74 -5.21 -2.96
C LEU A 76 -0.36 -4.81 -2.43
N VAL A 77 0.19 -3.67 -2.93
CA VAL A 77 1.56 -3.23 -2.61
C VAL A 77 1.60 -2.00 -1.70
N CYS A 78 0.49 -1.60 -1.09
CA CYS A 78 0.51 -0.55 -0.08
C CYS A 78 1.20 -1.02 1.22
N GLU A 79 1.75 -0.08 1.98
CA GLU A 79 2.45 -0.33 3.24
C GLU A 79 1.71 -1.32 4.15
N GLU A 80 0.39 -1.13 4.35
CA GLU A 80 -0.42 -1.99 5.21
C GLU A 80 -0.46 -3.44 4.72
N SER A 81 -0.58 -3.65 3.40
CA SER A 81 -0.62 -4.99 2.81
C SER A 81 0.73 -5.69 2.89
N LEU A 82 1.82 -4.97 2.59
CA LEU A 82 3.18 -5.50 2.71
C LEU A 82 3.56 -5.79 4.16
N ALA A 83 3.18 -4.93 5.10
CA ALA A 83 3.42 -5.15 6.53
C ALA A 83 2.66 -6.38 7.07
N ARG A 84 1.44 -6.67 6.59
CA ARG A 84 0.72 -7.90 6.91
C ARG A 84 1.49 -9.13 6.41
N LEU A 85 1.92 -9.14 5.16
CA LEU A 85 2.72 -10.23 4.60
C LEU A 85 4.03 -10.44 5.38
N ALA A 86 4.72 -9.35 5.74
CA ALA A 86 5.92 -9.40 6.56
C ALA A 86 5.64 -9.96 7.96
N THR A 87 4.48 -9.66 8.53
CA THR A 87 4.03 -10.19 9.83
C THR A 87 3.76 -11.69 9.74
N ASP A 88 3.08 -12.15 8.69
CA ASP A 88 2.79 -13.57 8.44
C ASP A 88 4.08 -14.38 8.27
N LEU A 89 5.09 -13.78 7.65
CA LEU A 89 6.45 -14.32 7.56
C LEU A 89 7.23 -14.28 8.87
N GLN A 90 6.69 -13.61 9.91
CA GLN A 90 7.41 -13.32 11.17
C GLN A 90 8.76 -12.61 10.92
N LEU A 91 8.80 -11.73 9.93
CA LEU A 91 10.01 -11.06 9.47
C LEU A 91 10.63 -10.19 10.57
N GLY A 92 9.79 -9.63 11.46
CA GLY A 92 10.24 -8.85 12.61
C GLY A 92 11.23 -9.57 13.53
N ASP A 93 11.15 -10.90 13.61
CA ASP A 93 12.07 -11.72 14.44
C ASP A 93 13.50 -11.79 13.88
N ALA A 94 13.65 -11.50 12.56
CA ALA A 94 14.92 -11.53 11.86
C ALA A 94 15.54 -10.12 11.68
N LEU A 95 14.82 -9.04 12.06
CA LEU A 95 15.30 -7.67 11.87
C LEU A 95 16.45 -7.29 12.78
N THR A 96 17.42 -6.61 12.23
CA THR A 96 18.49 -5.93 12.98
C THR A 96 18.15 -4.44 13.11
N LEU A 97 17.87 -4.02 14.34
CA LEU A 97 17.45 -2.65 14.68
C LEU A 97 18.45 -2.01 15.66
N GLY A 98 18.66 -0.71 15.54
CA GLY A 98 19.38 0.05 16.56
C GLY A 98 18.61 0.10 17.88
N GLY A 99 19.31 0.27 19.00
CA GLY A 99 18.73 0.18 20.34
C GLY A 99 17.53 1.11 20.60
N GLY A 100 17.46 2.27 19.96
CA GLY A 100 16.31 3.19 20.03
C GLY A 100 15.06 2.62 19.34
N ALA A 101 15.22 2.14 18.11
CA ALA A 101 14.14 1.54 17.33
C ALA A 101 13.66 0.23 17.97
N LEU A 102 14.57 -0.57 18.50
CA LEU A 102 14.22 -1.82 19.18
C LEU A 102 13.36 -1.56 20.43
N ARG A 103 13.75 -0.62 21.28
CA ARG A 103 12.98 -0.26 22.51
C ARG A 103 11.60 0.34 22.21
N SER A 104 11.45 1.04 21.07
CA SER A 104 10.16 1.59 20.62
C SER A 104 9.28 0.59 19.84
N GLY A 105 9.63 -0.70 19.83
CA GLY A 105 8.86 -1.74 19.17
C GLY A 105 8.96 -1.73 17.65
N GLY A 106 10.09 -1.25 17.09
CA GLY A 106 10.32 -1.13 15.66
C GLY A 106 10.08 -2.40 14.85
N PHE A 107 10.36 -3.56 15.43
CA PHE A 107 10.14 -4.88 14.82
C PHE A 107 8.66 -5.25 14.56
N ARG A 108 7.71 -4.41 15.01
CA ARG A 108 6.26 -4.54 14.77
C ARG A 108 5.67 -3.35 14.02
N ARG A 109 6.48 -2.35 13.67
CA ARG A 109 6.01 -1.15 12.97
C ARG A 109 5.77 -1.45 11.51
N ALA A 110 4.58 -1.11 11.01
CA ALA A 110 4.19 -1.38 9.64
C ALA A 110 5.18 -0.83 8.60
N PRO A 111 5.66 0.43 8.66
CA PRO A 111 6.65 0.92 7.69
C PRO A 111 7.93 0.07 7.69
N ILE A 112 8.49 -0.23 8.87
CA ILE A 112 9.75 -1.01 8.97
C ILE A 112 9.59 -2.42 8.42
N LEU A 113 8.43 -3.04 8.63
CA LEU A 113 8.14 -4.38 8.13
C LEU A 113 7.94 -4.39 6.61
N ALA A 114 7.22 -3.41 6.07
CA ALA A 114 7.01 -3.26 4.63
C ALA A 114 8.34 -3.02 3.90
N ASP A 115 9.11 -2.02 4.34
CA ASP A 115 10.43 -1.67 3.78
C ASP A 115 11.39 -2.87 3.80
N ALA A 116 11.40 -3.64 4.90
CA ALA A 116 12.24 -4.82 5.01
C ALA A 116 11.78 -5.96 4.08
N LEU A 117 10.48 -6.14 3.86
CA LEU A 117 9.97 -7.13 2.92
C LEU A 117 10.38 -6.78 1.47
N GLU A 118 10.22 -5.52 1.08
CA GLU A 118 10.71 -5.05 -0.21
C GLU A 118 12.21 -5.24 -0.35
N ALA A 119 12.98 -4.88 0.69
CA ALA A 119 14.43 -5.08 0.68
C ALA A 119 14.83 -6.55 0.51
N VAL A 120 14.10 -7.48 1.15
CA VAL A 120 14.34 -8.92 0.99
C VAL A 120 14.05 -9.36 -0.45
N LEU A 121 12.99 -8.87 -1.09
CA LEU A 121 12.70 -9.15 -2.50
C LEU A 121 13.76 -8.58 -3.43
N GLY A 122 14.23 -7.35 -3.15
CA GLY A 122 15.37 -6.76 -3.87
C GLY A 122 16.65 -7.57 -3.73
N ALA A 123 16.92 -8.11 -2.54
CA ALA A 123 18.05 -8.99 -2.28
C ALA A 123 17.92 -10.32 -3.03
N VAL A 124 16.73 -10.95 -3.07
CA VAL A 124 16.48 -12.16 -3.88
C VAL A 124 16.75 -11.91 -5.34
N TYR A 125 16.30 -10.76 -5.87
CA TYR A 125 16.57 -10.37 -7.25
C TYR A 125 18.08 -10.24 -7.54
N LEU A 126 18.84 -9.59 -6.66
CA LEU A 126 20.29 -9.44 -6.85
C LEU A 126 21.04 -10.77 -6.79
N ASP A 127 20.63 -11.67 -5.91
CA ASP A 127 21.27 -12.96 -5.68
C ASP A 127 20.87 -14.02 -6.74
N GLY A 128 19.60 -14.05 -7.12
CA GLY A 128 19.02 -15.09 -7.97
C GLY A 128 18.55 -14.66 -9.35
N GLY A 129 18.53 -13.34 -9.62
CA GLY A 129 18.04 -12.78 -10.88
C GLY A 129 16.53 -12.58 -10.87
N PHE A 130 16.01 -12.10 -12.01
CA PHE A 130 14.60 -11.72 -12.15
C PHE A 130 13.62 -12.85 -11.86
N GLU A 131 13.87 -14.05 -12.39
CA GLU A 131 12.95 -15.19 -12.21
C GLU A 131 12.83 -15.61 -10.74
N ALA A 132 13.93 -15.61 -9.99
CA ALA A 132 13.89 -15.91 -8.55
C ALA A 132 13.07 -14.84 -7.79
N GLY A 133 13.28 -13.57 -8.09
CA GLY A 133 12.50 -12.46 -7.52
C GLY A 133 11.01 -12.57 -7.87
N ARG A 134 10.69 -12.86 -9.13
CA ARG A 134 9.30 -13.04 -9.61
C ARG A 134 8.61 -14.21 -8.89
N GLU A 135 9.29 -15.35 -8.73
CA GLU A 135 8.75 -16.51 -8.01
C GLU A 135 8.51 -16.22 -6.53
N ALA A 136 9.43 -15.51 -5.87
CA ALA A 136 9.27 -15.10 -4.48
C ALA A 136 8.06 -14.16 -4.32
N CYS A 137 7.92 -13.14 -5.16
CA CYS A 137 6.76 -12.26 -5.18
C CYS A 137 5.45 -13.04 -5.41
N ALA A 138 5.41 -13.92 -6.41
CA ALA A 138 4.22 -14.72 -6.74
C ALA A 138 3.79 -15.62 -5.58
N ARG A 139 4.75 -16.22 -4.86
CA ARG A 139 4.49 -17.04 -3.67
C ARG A 139 3.88 -16.21 -2.53
N LEU A 140 4.46 -15.07 -2.23
CA LEU A 140 3.97 -14.16 -1.18
C LEU A 140 2.57 -13.64 -1.47
N LEU A 141 2.30 -13.31 -2.72
CA LEU A 141 1.05 -12.71 -3.15
C LEU A 141 -0.03 -13.74 -3.52
N ALA A 142 0.24 -15.05 -3.43
CA ALA A 142 -0.71 -16.10 -3.85
C ALA A 142 -2.07 -15.96 -3.15
N GLN A 143 -2.09 -15.75 -1.83
CA GLN A 143 -3.31 -15.57 -1.07
C GLN A 143 -4.01 -14.23 -1.37
N PRO A 144 -3.33 -13.06 -1.32
CA PRO A 144 -3.94 -11.78 -1.71
C PRO A 144 -4.52 -11.79 -3.12
N LEU A 145 -3.83 -12.40 -4.09
CA LEU A 145 -4.29 -12.49 -5.48
C LEU A 145 -5.51 -13.40 -5.66
N ALA A 146 -5.65 -14.43 -4.83
CA ALA A 146 -6.83 -15.29 -4.85
C ALA A 146 -8.09 -14.61 -4.28
N HIS A 147 -7.92 -13.53 -3.49
CA HIS A 147 -9.00 -12.81 -2.80
C HIS A 147 -9.02 -11.33 -3.18
N LEU A 148 -8.80 -11.03 -4.46
CA LEU A 148 -8.84 -9.65 -4.95
C LEU A 148 -10.23 -9.03 -4.70
N PRO A 149 -10.29 -7.80 -4.15
CA PRO A 149 -11.55 -7.09 -4.04
C PRO A 149 -12.10 -6.73 -5.43
N ASP A 150 -13.38 -6.39 -5.49
CA ASP A 150 -13.93 -5.75 -6.68
C ASP A 150 -13.25 -4.38 -6.85
N PRO A 151 -12.65 -4.08 -8.02
CA PRO A 151 -12.03 -2.78 -8.28
C PRO A 151 -12.96 -1.58 -8.04
N ALA A 152 -14.26 -1.77 -8.22
CA ALA A 152 -15.25 -0.74 -7.96
C ALA A 152 -15.27 -0.31 -6.47
N THR A 153 -15.02 -1.26 -5.54
CA THR A 153 -14.96 -0.96 -4.10
C THR A 153 -13.70 -0.18 -3.70
N LEU A 154 -12.66 -0.21 -4.53
CA LEU A 154 -11.41 0.52 -4.32
C LEU A 154 -11.44 1.95 -4.85
N LYS A 155 -12.51 2.32 -5.58
CA LYS A 155 -12.67 3.68 -6.07
C LYS A 155 -12.93 4.63 -4.90
N ASP A 156 -12.20 5.72 -4.86
CA ASP A 156 -12.45 6.77 -3.88
C ASP A 156 -13.80 7.48 -4.15
N ALA A 157 -14.36 8.10 -3.11
CA ALA A 157 -15.70 8.69 -3.17
C ALA A 157 -15.80 9.81 -4.21
N LYS A 158 -14.76 10.59 -4.45
CA LYS A 158 -14.74 11.64 -5.50
C LYS A 158 -14.85 11.03 -6.89
N THR A 159 -14.09 9.99 -7.17
CA THR A 159 -14.13 9.26 -8.45
C THR A 159 -15.49 8.61 -8.65
N ARG A 160 -16.05 7.95 -7.64
CA ARG A 160 -17.39 7.35 -7.69
C ARG A 160 -18.47 8.40 -7.97
N LEU A 161 -18.43 9.56 -7.30
CA LEU A 161 -19.37 10.65 -7.51
C LEU A 161 -19.24 11.24 -8.92
N GLN A 162 -18.02 11.41 -9.41
CA GLN A 162 -17.76 11.89 -10.76
C GLN A 162 -18.36 10.94 -11.81
N GLU A 163 -18.05 9.64 -11.73
CA GLU A 163 -18.58 8.62 -12.66
C GLU A 163 -20.10 8.56 -12.64
N TYR A 164 -20.69 8.61 -11.43
CA TYR A 164 -22.14 8.64 -11.27
C TYR A 164 -22.78 9.84 -11.98
N LEU A 165 -22.26 11.05 -11.77
CA LEU A 165 -22.79 12.25 -12.39
C LEU A 165 -22.58 12.23 -13.91
N GLN A 166 -21.43 11.78 -14.39
CA GLN A 166 -21.17 11.63 -15.82
C GLN A 166 -22.11 10.61 -16.47
N GLY A 167 -22.33 9.46 -15.84
CA GLY A 167 -23.28 8.45 -16.30
C GLY A 167 -24.72 8.95 -16.36
N ALA A 168 -25.09 9.91 -15.49
CA ALA A 168 -26.37 10.61 -15.50
C ALA A 168 -26.43 11.83 -16.43
N GLY A 169 -25.37 12.10 -17.21
CA GLY A 169 -25.28 13.29 -18.08
C GLY A 169 -25.23 14.62 -17.30
N ARG A 170 -24.84 14.58 -16.02
CA ARG A 170 -24.79 15.76 -15.14
C ARG A 170 -23.37 16.33 -15.07
N PRO A 171 -23.23 17.66 -14.87
CA PRO A 171 -21.93 18.31 -14.69
C PRO A 171 -21.21 17.79 -13.44
N LEU A 172 -19.87 17.89 -13.44
CA LEU A 172 -19.02 17.52 -12.32
C LEU A 172 -19.34 18.34 -11.05
N PRO A 173 -19.12 17.78 -9.85
CA PRO A 173 -19.35 18.49 -8.61
C PRO A 173 -18.25 19.53 -8.38
N LEU A 174 -18.58 20.60 -7.66
CA LEU A 174 -17.66 21.67 -7.28
C LEU A 174 -17.24 21.46 -5.81
N TYR A 175 -15.93 21.56 -5.54
CA TYR A 175 -15.37 21.49 -4.20
C TYR A 175 -14.79 22.83 -3.79
N GLU A 176 -15.19 23.33 -2.62
CA GLU A 176 -14.73 24.60 -2.09
C GLU A 176 -14.19 24.40 -0.66
N LEU A 177 -13.01 24.93 -0.39
CA LEU A 177 -12.44 24.99 0.96
C LEU A 177 -13.12 26.13 1.73
N LEU A 178 -13.89 25.77 2.75
CA LEU A 178 -14.62 26.75 3.58
C LEU A 178 -13.77 27.32 4.71
N SER A 179 -12.98 26.48 5.38
CA SER A 179 -12.03 26.92 6.40
C SER A 179 -10.84 25.95 6.52
N SER A 180 -9.73 26.51 7.03
CA SER A 180 -8.56 25.74 7.46
C SER A 180 -8.17 26.25 8.83
N GLU A 181 -8.30 25.41 9.84
CA GLU A 181 -8.16 25.76 11.26
C GLU A 181 -7.27 24.76 11.98
N GLY A 182 -6.85 25.11 13.20
CA GLY A 182 -6.05 24.26 14.07
C GLY A 182 -4.55 24.49 13.96
N PRO A 183 -3.78 23.97 14.93
CA PRO A 183 -2.33 24.09 14.95
C PRO A 183 -1.71 23.23 13.85
N GLU A 184 -0.47 23.53 13.46
CA GLU A 184 0.27 22.89 12.37
C GLU A 184 0.36 21.35 12.50
N HIS A 185 0.37 20.85 13.74
CA HIS A 185 0.42 19.41 14.06
C HIS A 185 -0.97 18.73 14.16
N GLN A 186 -2.05 19.51 14.12
CA GLN A 186 -3.45 19.04 14.09
C GLN A 186 -4.31 19.94 13.20
N PRO A 187 -4.01 20.04 11.89
CA PRO A 187 -4.80 20.86 10.99
C PRO A 187 -6.20 20.27 10.79
N SER A 188 -7.16 21.12 10.58
CA SER A 188 -8.55 20.75 10.28
C SER A 188 -9.04 21.54 9.09
N PHE A 189 -9.52 20.85 8.07
CA PHE A 189 -10.00 21.41 6.82
C PHE A 189 -11.48 21.13 6.68
N ARG A 190 -12.28 22.18 6.48
CA ARG A 190 -13.70 22.08 6.17
C ARG A 190 -13.92 22.36 4.70
N VAL A 191 -14.56 21.43 4.00
CA VAL A 191 -14.79 21.49 2.55
C VAL A 191 -16.27 21.28 2.26
N SER A 192 -16.81 22.04 1.31
CA SER A 192 -18.11 21.77 0.72
C SER A 192 -17.95 21.02 -0.61
N CYS A 193 -18.91 20.13 -0.88
CA CYS A 193 -19.14 19.53 -2.19
C CYS A 193 -20.55 19.93 -2.66
N ARG A 194 -20.65 20.60 -3.80
CA ARG A 194 -21.90 21.12 -4.35
C ARG A 194 -22.10 20.61 -5.77
N LEU A 195 -23.31 20.16 -6.08
CA LEU A 195 -23.67 19.86 -7.48
C LEU A 195 -23.82 21.16 -8.28
N ALA A 196 -23.44 21.12 -9.55
CA ALA A 196 -23.43 22.32 -10.40
C ALA A 196 -24.82 22.92 -10.61
N ASP A 197 -25.90 22.11 -10.48
CA ASP A 197 -27.28 22.56 -10.54
C ASP A 197 -27.77 23.23 -9.23
N GLY A 198 -26.93 23.26 -8.20
CA GLY A 198 -27.21 23.91 -6.91
C GLY A 198 -28.24 23.20 -6.02
N ARG A 199 -28.75 22.03 -6.42
CA ARG A 199 -29.82 21.33 -5.68
C ARG A 199 -29.34 20.63 -4.41
N GLU A 200 -28.07 20.18 -4.41
CA GLU A 200 -27.49 19.42 -3.31
C GLU A 200 -26.12 19.99 -2.95
N GLN A 201 -25.88 20.08 -1.65
CA GLN A 201 -24.60 20.44 -1.06
C GLN A 201 -24.35 19.59 0.18
N THR A 202 -23.11 19.13 0.35
CA THR A 202 -22.62 18.46 1.56
C THR A 202 -21.39 19.17 2.07
N GLU A 203 -21.10 19.04 3.38
CA GLU A 203 -19.91 19.60 3.99
C GLU A 203 -19.26 18.53 4.87
N ALA A 204 -17.94 18.47 4.84
CA ALA A 204 -17.18 17.58 5.69
C ALA A 204 -15.92 18.25 6.22
N GLN A 205 -15.41 17.71 7.34
CA GLN A 205 -14.22 18.20 8.01
C GLN A 205 -13.27 17.04 8.26
N ALA A 206 -11.96 17.24 8.00
CA ALA A 206 -10.94 16.21 8.20
C ALA A 206 -9.56 16.84 8.42
N ALA A 207 -8.59 16.00 8.82
CA ALA A 207 -7.20 16.42 9.06
C ALA A 207 -6.41 16.82 7.80
N SER A 208 -6.95 16.57 6.60
CA SER A 208 -6.39 17.06 5.35
C SER A 208 -7.50 17.50 4.39
N ARG A 209 -7.21 18.47 3.52
CA ARG A 209 -8.15 18.93 2.49
C ARG A 209 -8.65 17.74 1.63
N ARG A 210 -7.74 16.85 1.21
CA ARG A 210 -8.09 15.67 0.41
C ARG A 210 -9.07 14.75 1.14
N ALA A 211 -8.83 14.48 2.44
CA ALA A 211 -9.74 13.64 3.23
C ALA A 211 -11.11 14.31 3.41
N ALA A 212 -11.17 15.63 3.63
CA ALA A 212 -12.43 16.37 3.73
C ALA A 212 -13.22 16.33 2.40
N GLU A 213 -12.54 16.49 1.26
CA GLU A 213 -13.16 16.37 -0.07
C GLU A 213 -13.75 14.96 -0.29
N GLN A 214 -13.02 13.89 0.11
CA GLN A 214 -13.52 12.51 0.01
C GLN A 214 -14.77 12.28 0.87
N LEU A 215 -14.75 12.74 2.12
CA LEU A 215 -15.89 12.63 3.02
C LEU A 215 -17.12 13.40 2.51
N ALA A 216 -16.93 14.61 1.98
CA ALA A 216 -18.01 15.40 1.40
C ALA A 216 -18.60 14.71 0.16
N ALA A 217 -17.76 14.11 -0.69
CA ALA A 217 -18.21 13.32 -1.83
C ALA A 217 -18.97 12.07 -1.41
N GLN A 218 -18.50 11.36 -0.37
CA GLN A 218 -19.19 10.19 0.18
C GLN A 218 -20.60 10.56 0.66
N GLN A 219 -20.73 11.62 1.45
CA GLN A 219 -22.03 12.12 1.91
C GLN A 219 -22.96 12.51 0.75
N MET A 220 -22.38 13.06 -0.35
CA MET A 220 -23.16 13.38 -1.55
C MET A 220 -23.69 12.13 -2.22
N LEU A 221 -22.88 11.08 -2.37
CA LEU A 221 -23.33 9.78 -2.89
C LEU A 221 -24.46 9.17 -2.05
N GLU A 222 -24.36 9.25 -0.73
CA GLU A 222 -25.40 8.77 0.19
C GLU A 222 -26.72 9.52 -0.01
N ARG A 223 -26.68 10.86 -0.15
CA ARG A 223 -27.87 11.67 -0.44
C ARG A 223 -28.52 11.35 -1.79
N LEU A 224 -27.70 11.02 -2.78
CA LEU A 224 -28.17 10.63 -4.10
C LEU A 224 -28.66 9.18 -4.18
N GLY A 225 -28.71 8.45 -3.04
CA GLY A 225 -29.18 7.07 -2.96
C GLY A 225 -28.14 6.04 -3.43
N HIS A 226 -26.87 6.41 -3.51
CA HIS A 226 -25.74 5.57 -3.92
C HIS A 226 -24.77 5.28 -2.75
N ALA A 227 -25.28 5.02 -1.57
CA ALA A 227 -24.53 4.50 -0.45
C ALA A 227 -24.20 3.02 -0.71
N GLY A 228 -23.00 2.75 -1.19
CA GLY A 228 -22.39 1.41 -1.20
C GLY A 228 -23.12 0.38 -2.05
N ALA A 229 -22.82 0.34 -3.32
CA ALA A 229 -22.85 -0.92 -4.08
C ALA A 229 -21.44 -1.48 -4.09
#